data_53ad0c1f2aa07b7f7425cedd457199f8
#
_entry.id   53ad0c1f2aa07b7f7425cedd457199f8
#
_cell.length_a   1.000
_cell.length_b   1.000
_cell.length_c   1.000
_cell.angle_alpha   90.00
_cell.angle_beta   90.00
_cell.angle_gamma   90.00
#
_symmetry.space_group_name_H-M   'P 1'
#
loop_
_entity.id
_entity.type
_entity.pdbx_description
1 polymer ?
#
loop_
_entity_poly.entity_id
_entity_poly.type
_entity_poly.pdbx_seq_one_letter_code
_entity_poly.pdbx_strand_id
1 'polypeptide(L)'
;IYHKIVNLNTGEVSPFPYPENTNLTYVSPFSEDNDKIHIIRSGWTTASTYSYADLAQPSLPEKKLGFRKEFNYPFAENITSKEVFVKGHDGVEIPVSIVYRKDLELNSKNTVLVYGYGAYGYSTSAFYSPILLNLVEKGAVFVVAHVRGGGEKGEDWHMAGFKQTKPNTWKDLNSTAQWLIDNEYTSP
;
A
#
# COMPACT_ATOMS: atom_id res chain seq x y z
N ILE A 1 4.65 3.02 6.69
CA ILE A 1 5.61 2.55 7.71
C ILE A 1 6.99 3.01 7.27
N TYR A 2 7.69 3.75 8.12
CA TYR A 2 9.06 4.18 7.86
C TYR A 2 10.00 3.42 8.79
N HIS A 3 11.03 2.80 8.22
CA HIS A 3 12.08 2.15 8.98
C HIS A 3 13.22 3.13 9.25
N LYS A 4 13.87 2.97 10.39
CA LYS A 4 15.09 3.68 10.77
C LYS A 4 16.13 2.66 11.22
N ILE A 5 17.39 2.98 11.02
CA ILE A 5 18.51 2.22 11.51
C ILE A 5 19.02 2.93 12.77
N VAL A 6 19.15 2.20 13.87
CA VAL A 6 19.68 2.73 15.12
C VAL A 6 20.98 1.99 15.44
N ASN A 7 22.08 2.71 15.57
CA ASN A 7 23.32 2.15 16.09
C ASN A 7 23.22 2.06 17.61
N LEU A 8 23.16 0.85 18.15
CA LEU A 8 22.97 0.63 19.58
C LEU A 8 24.16 1.06 20.43
N ASN A 9 25.37 1.16 19.84
CA ASN A 9 26.56 1.58 20.56
C ASN A 9 26.70 3.11 20.65
N THR A 10 26.29 3.83 19.61
CA THR A 10 26.43 5.29 19.55
C THR A 10 25.12 6.03 19.77
N GLY A 11 23.97 5.37 19.65
CA GLY A 11 22.65 5.97 19.66
C GLY A 11 22.31 6.73 18.38
N GLU A 12 23.16 6.69 17.37
CA GLU A 12 22.93 7.37 16.09
C GLU A 12 21.74 6.76 15.37
N VAL A 13 20.85 7.62 14.83
CA VAL A 13 19.65 7.23 14.08
C VAL A 13 19.79 7.73 12.66
N SER A 14 19.74 6.80 11.70
CA SER A 14 19.75 7.11 10.28
C SER A 14 18.48 6.59 9.58
N PRO A 15 18.02 7.25 8.49
CA PRO A 15 16.88 6.77 7.74
C PRO A 15 17.24 5.48 6.98
N PHE A 16 16.30 4.55 6.91
CA PHE A 16 16.41 3.39 6.02
C PHE A 16 16.23 3.87 4.56
N PRO A 17 17.12 3.48 3.63
CA PRO A 17 17.01 3.91 2.23
C PRO A 17 15.81 3.24 1.54
N TYR A 18 14.89 4.06 1.06
CA TYR A 18 13.75 3.60 0.24
C TYR A 18 13.99 3.96 -1.21
N PRO A 19 13.97 3.01 -2.14
CA PRO A 19 13.92 3.32 -3.57
C PRO A 19 12.61 4.06 -3.90
N GLU A 20 12.68 4.93 -4.89
CA GLU A 20 11.48 5.52 -5.47
C GLU A 20 10.52 4.43 -5.98
N ASN A 21 9.21 4.68 -5.88
CA ASN A 21 8.14 3.78 -6.35
C ASN A 21 7.98 2.45 -5.59
N THR A 22 8.44 2.36 -4.35
CA THR A 22 8.21 1.19 -3.49
C THR A 22 7.13 1.51 -2.46
N ASN A 23 5.96 0.88 -2.57
CA ASN A 23 4.83 1.15 -1.68
C ASN A 23 4.87 0.34 -0.38
N LEU A 24 5.56 -0.79 -0.37
CA LEU A 24 5.76 -1.64 0.80
C LEU A 24 7.21 -2.07 0.89
N THR A 25 7.79 -1.88 2.06
CA THR A 25 9.07 -2.47 2.42
C THR A 25 8.91 -3.20 3.74
N TYR A 26 9.24 -4.47 3.76
CA TYR A 26 9.33 -5.27 4.96
C TYR A 26 10.80 -5.61 5.22
N VAL A 27 11.23 -5.41 6.46
CA VAL A 27 12.60 -5.67 6.89
C VAL A 27 12.57 -6.62 8.08
N SER A 28 13.39 -7.65 8.05
CA SER A 28 13.58 -8.57 9.16
C SER A 28 15.05 -8.96 9.31
N PRO A 29 15.52 -9.34 10.50
CA PRO A 29 16.88 -9.86 10.66
C PRO A 29 17.07 -11.12 9.80
N PHE A 30 18.27 -11.30 9.28
CA PHE A 30 18.63 -12.53 8.56
C PHE A 30 18.95 -13.67 9.54
N SER A 31 19.65 -13.31 10.62
CA SER A 31 20.05 -14.17 11.72
C SER A 31 20.35 -13.31 12.93
N GLU A 32 20.28 -13.88 14.12
CA GLU A 32 20.65 -13.20 15.38
C GLU A 32 22.17 -12.96 15.49
N ASP A 33 22.97 -13.69 14.71
CA ASP A 33 24.45 -13.69 14.83
C ASP A 33 25.16 -12.77 13.85
N ASN A 34 24.42 -11.96 13.07
CA ASN A 34 25.04 -11.06 12.10
C ASN A 34 24.20 -9.81 11.83
N ASP A 35 24.85 -8.78 11.28
CA ASP A 35 24.22 -7.51 10.92
C ASP A 35 23.47 -7.54 9.56
N LYS A 36 23.12 -8.72 9.05
CA LYS A 36 22.38 -8.85 7.79
C LYS A 36 20.88 -8.82 8.02
N ILE A 37 20.21 -8.16 7.10
CA ILE A 37 18.75 -8.03 7.08
C ILE A 37 18.19 -8.53 5.76
N HIS A 38 17.03 -9.18 5.83
CA HIS A 38 16.18 -9.43 4.68
C HIS A 38 15.38 -8.17 4.37
N ILE A 39 15.22 -7.89 3.08
CA ILE A 39 14.41 -6.79 2.57
C ILE A 39 13.45 -7.36 1.53
N ILE A 40 12.16 -7.17 1.77
CA ILE A 40 11.11 -7.51 0.81
C ILE A 40 10.47 -6.20 0.37
N ARG A 41 10.46 -5.96 -0.93
CA ARG A 41 9.81 -4.80 -1.53
C ARG A 41 8.68 -5.23 -2.44
N SER A 42 7.56 -4.54 -2.37
CA SER A 42 6.39 -4.82 -3.20
C SER A 42 5.60 -3.53 -3.45
N GLY A 43 4.78 -3.53 -4.48
CA GLY A 43 3.87 -2.42 -4.79
C GLY A 43 2.62 -2.92 -5.48
N TRP A 44 1.70 -2.01 -5.81
CA TRP A 44 0.49 -2.36 -6.55
C TRP A 44 0.80 -2.96 -7.92
N THR A 45 1.84 -2.44 -8.60
CA THR A 45 2.24 -2.82 -9.96
C THR A 45 3.59 -3.54 -10.01
N THR A 46 4.29 -3.63 -8.87
CA THR A 46 5.64 -4.19 -8.79
C THR A 46 5.61 -5.50 -8.02
N ALA A 47 6.06 -6.57 -8.67
CA ALA A 47 6.19 -7.88 -8.03
C ALA A 47 7.11 -7.83 -6.81
N SER A 48 6.85 -8.70 -5.83
CA SER A 48 7.69 -8.77 -4.65
C SER A 48 9.12 -9.15 -5.02
N THR A 49 10.07 -8.30 -4.65
CA THR A 49 11.49 -8.55 -4.76
C THR A 49 12.05 -8.93 -3.39
N TYR A 50 13.02 -9.82 -3.39
CA TYR A 50 13.66 -10.33 -2.18
C TYR A 50 15.14 -10.05 -2.27
N SER A 51 15.66 -9.34 -1.29
CA SER A 51 17.06 -8.97 -1.20
C SER A 51 17.55 -9.07 0.24
N TYR A 52 18.85 -8.94 0.41
CA TYR A 52 19.46 -8.75 1.72
C TYR A 52 20.49 -7.61 1.65
N ALA A 53 20.71 -6.98 2.77
CA ALA A 53 21.78 -5.99 2.96
C ALA A 53 22.51 -6.26 4.27
N ASP A 54 23.71 -5.70 4.38
CA ASP A 54 24.56 -5.77 5.56
C ASP A 54 24.56 -4.38 6.23
N LEU A 55 24.03 -4.29 7.45
CA LEU A 55 23.94 -3.05 8.21
C LEU A 55 25.30 -2.47 8.58
N ALA A 56 26.38 -3.29 8.57
CA ALA A 56 27.73 -2.82 8.77
C ALA A 56 28.26 -1.98 7.60
N GLN A 57 27.58 -2.00 6.44
CA GLN A 57 27.96 -1.24 5.26
C GLN A 57 27.15 0.06 5.14
N PRO A 58 27.78 1.26 5.19
CA PRO A 58 27.05 2.53 5.26
C PRO A 58 26.11 2.81 4.08
N SER A 59 26.40 2.27 2.89
CA SER A 59 25.58 2.44 1.69
C SER A 59 24.44 1.42 1.57
N LEU A 60 24.37 0.43 2.48
CA LEU A 60 23.40 -0.68 2.43
C LEU A 60 23.17 -1.26 1.05
N PRO A 61 24.21 -1.75 0.34
CA PRO A 61 24.04 -2.29 -0.99
C PRO A 61 23.19 -3.55 -0.93
N GLU A 62 22.02 -3.50 -1.56
CA GLU A 62 21.11 -4.64 -1.61
C GLU A 62 21.60 -5.69 -2.61
N LYS A 63 21.62 -6.95 -2.16
CA LYS A 63 21.91 -8.11 -3.02
C LYS A 63 20.65 -8.94 -3.17
N LYS A 64 20.21 -9.15 -4.41
CA LYS A 64 19.04 -9.99 -4.70
C LYS A 64 19.23 -11.42 -4.23
N LEU A 65 18.19 -12.00 -3.67
CA LEU A 65 18.13 -13.42 -3.36
C LEU A 65 17.66 -14.19 -4.60
N GLY A 66 18.55 -14.91 -5.25
CA GLY A 66 18.33 -15.56 -6.54
C GLY A 66 17.43 -16.83 -6.53
N PHE A 67 16.92 -17.25 -5.38
CA PHE A 67 16.12 -18.48 -5.27
C PHE A 67 14.63 -18.30 -5.61
N ARG A 68 14.15 -17.07 -5.77
CA ARG A 68 12.79 -16.78 -6.20
C ARG A 68 12.80 -16.09 -7.55
N LYS A 69 12.09 -16.68 -8.51
CA LYS A 69 11.85 -16.04 -9.81
C LYS A 69 10.80 -14.93 -9.60
N GLU A 70 11.18 -13.70 -9.92
CA GLU A 70 10.24 -12.58 -9.96
C GLU A 70 9.24 -12.82 -11.09
N PHE A 71 7.95 -12.78 -10.76
CA PHE A 71 6.90 -12.85 -11.77
C PHE A 71 6.32 -11.46 -11.97
N ASN A 72 6.73 -10.80 -13.05
CA ASN A 72 6.18 -9.51 -13.43
C ASN A 72 5.01 -9.71 -14.39
N TYR A 73 3.90 -9.00 -14.13
CA TYR A 73 2.76 -8.98 -15.04
C TYR A 73 3.17 -8.27 -16.34
N PRO A 74 2.92 -8.87 -17.54
CA PRO A 74 3.47 -8.39 -18.80
C PRO A 74 3.08 -6.95 -19.16
N PHE A 75 1.95 -6.46 -18.65
CA PHE A 75 1.41 -5.12 -18.95
C PHE A 75 1.47 -4.17 -17.74
N ALA A 76 2.28 -4.48 -16.73
CA ALA A 76 2.37 -3.68 -15.52
C ALA A 76 2.83 -2.24 -15.79
N GLU A 77 3.62 -2.03 -16.85
CA GLU A 77 4.06 -0.70 -17.29
C GLU A 77 2.93 0.22 -17.75
N ASN A 78 1.79 -0.33 -18.18
CA ASN A 78 0.60 0.44 -18.57
C ASN A 78 -0.27 0.85 -17.37
N ILE A 79 0.01 0.29 -16.19
CA ILE A 79 -0.77 0.50 -14.98
C ILE A 79 0.00 1.43 -14.05
N THR A 80 -0.73 2.23 -13.31
CA THR A 80 -0.19 3.13 -12.30
C THR A 80 -1.07 3.12 -11.07
N SER A 81 -0.58 3.72 -9.99
CA SER A 81 -1.37 3.97 -8.78
C SER A 81 -1.17 5.38 -8.28
N LYS A 82 -2.17 5.89 -7.57
CA LYS A 82 -2.06 7.13 -6.81
C LYS A 82 -2.75 7.01 -5.47
N GLU A 83 -2.32 7.83 -4.54
CA GLU A 83 -2.96 8.02 -3.24
C GLU A 83 -3.73 9.33 -3.25
N VAL A 84 -4.94 9.30 -2.71
CA VAL A 84 -5.77 10.49 -2.49
C VAL A 84 -6.34 10.48 -1.08
N PHE A 85 -6.79 11.64 -0.60
CA PHE A 85 -7.55 11.75 0.64
C PHE A 85 -9.00 12.09 0.32
N VAL A 86 -9.91 11.26 0.77
CA VAL A 86 -11.35 11.43 0.59
C VAL A 86 -11.98 11.89 1.89
N LYS A 87 -12.83 12.92 1.81
CA LYS A 87 -13.52 13.45 2.97
C LYS A 87 -14.66 12.52 3.38
N GLY A 88 -14.58 11.97 4.58
CA GLY A 88 -15.61 11.14 5.17
C GLY A 88 -16.87 11.93 5.56
N HIS A 89 -17.93 11.22 5.95
CA HIS A 89 -19.23 11.79 6.35
C HIS A 89 -19.15 12.77 7.52
N ASP A 90 -18.12 12.67 8.34
CA ASP A 90 -17.84 13.53 9.51
C ASP A 90 -16.62 14.45 9.31
N GLY A 91 -16.15 14.55 8.07
CA GLY A 91 -15.03 15.44 7.69
C GLY A 91 -13.65 14.82 7.88
N VAL A 92 -13.55 13.60 8.38
CA VAL A 92 -12.26 12.88 8.50
C VAL A 92 -11.70 12.58 7.12
N GLU A 93 -10.39 12.76 6.95
CA GLU A 93 -9.69 12.40 5.71
C GLU A 93 -9.34 10.92 5.68
N ILE A 94 -9.94 10.20 4.75
CA ILE A 94 -9.76 8.76 4.50
C ILE A 94 -8.68 8.61 3.44
N PRO A 95 -7.54 7.93 3.71
CA PRO A 95 -6.58 7.61 2.68
C PRO A 95 -7.18 6.59 1.70
N VAL A 96 -6.96 6.77 0.41
CA VAL A 96 -7.48 5.91 -0.64
C VAL A 96 -6.42 5.66 -1.69
N SER A 97 -6.10 4.39 -1.96
CA SER A 97 -5.23 3.98 -3.06
C SER A 97 -6.07 3.66 -4.28
N ILE A 98 -5.70 4.20 -5.44
CA ILE A 98 -6.38 3.97 -6.71
C ILE A 98 -5.37 3.38 -7.70
N VAL A 99 -5.66 2.20 -8.24
CA VAL A 99 -4.85 1.49 -9.25
C VAL A 99 -5.61 1.46 -10.56
N TYR A 100 -5.02 1.96 -11.62
CA TYR A 100 -5.70 2.19 -12.89
C TYR A 100 -4.72 2.21 -14.07
N ARG A 101 -5.24 2.09 -15.29
CA ARG A 101 -4.43 2.26 -16.51
C ARG A 101 -4.02 3.72 -16.68
N LYS A 102 -2.80 3.95 -17.16
CA LYS A 102 -2.27 5.31 -17.41
C LYS A 102 -3.10 6.13 -18.40
N ASP A 103 -3.81 5.47 -19.30
CA ASP A 103 -4.70 6.05 -20.32
C ASP A 103 -6.17 6.08 -19.86
N LEU A 104 -6.45 5.95 -18.57
CA LEU A 104 -7.81 6.01 -18.02
C LEU A 104 -8.49 7.34 -18.37
N GLU A 105 -9.67 7.25 -18.96
CA GLU A 105 -10.55 8.39 -19.17
C GLU A 105 -11.59 8.47 -18.04
N LEU A 106 -11.72 9.63 -17.41
CA LEU A 106 -12.75 9.92 -16.42
C LEU A 106 -14.02 10.34 -17.15
N ASN A 107 -14.97 9.42 -17.30
CA ASN A 107 -16.20 9.59 -18.10
C ASN A 107 -17.42 8.97 -17.41
N SER A 108 -17.32 8.66 -16.14
CA SER A 108 -18.36 8.03 -15.30
C SER A 108 -18.80 6.62 -15.78
N LYS A 109 -18.03 5.96 -16.65
CA LYS A 109 -18.42 4.65 -17.24
C LYS A 109 -17.47 3.50 -16.87
N ASN A 110 -16.39 3.77 -16.11
CA ASN A 110 -15.46 2.73 -15.78
C ASN A 110 -16.04 1.79 -14.71
N THR A 111 -15.75 0.51 -14.84
CA THR A 111 -16.03 -0.47 -13.79
C THR A 111 -15.05 -0.23 -12.64
N VAL A 112 -15.57 0.00 -11.44
CA VAL A 112 -14.74 0.23 -10.24
C VAL A 112 -14.96 -0.89 -9.25
N LEU A 113 -13.86 -1.51 -8.80
CA LEU A 113 -13.85 -2.45 -7.68
C LEU A 113 -13.30 -1.73 -6.45
N VAL A 114 -14.17 -1.48 -5.46
CA VAL A 114 -13.78 -0.84 -4.20
C VAL A 114 -13.60 -1.92 -3.13
N TYR A 115 -12.47 -1.90 -2.46
CA TYR A 115 -12.13 -2.77 -1.34
C TYR A 115 -11.86 -1.93 -0.08
N GLY A 116 -12.34 -2.40 1.06
CA GLY A 116 -12.01 -1.85 2.37
C GLY A 116 -12.14 -2.94 3.43
N TYR A 117 -11.16 -3.05 4.33
CA TYR A 117 -11.18 -4.05 5.41
C TYR A 117 -11.66 -3.46 6.74
N GLY A 118 -10.90 -2.53 7.29
CA GLY A 118 -11.25 -1.74 8.47
C GLY A 118 -11.53 -2.54 9.74
N ALA A 119 -10.72 -3.54 10.05
CA ALA A 119 -10.88 -4.34 11.26
C ALA A 119 -9.54 -4.73 11.88
N TYR A 120 -9.57 -5.04 13.20
CA TYR A 120 -8.45 -5.56 13.99
C TYR A 120 -7.18 -4.70 13.98
N GLY A 121 -7.27 -3.41 13.65
CA GLY A 121 -6.09 -2.56 13.51
C GLY A 121 -5.15 -3.00 12.36
N TYR A 122 -5.64 -3.83 11.44
CA TYR A 122 -4.83 -4.30 10.32
C TYR A 122 -4.76 -3.23 9.23
N SER A 123 -3.54 -2.85 8.83
CA SER A 123 -3.32 -1.92 7.72
C SER A 123 -3.27 -2.67 6.40
N THR A 124 -4.11 -2.27 5.45
CA THR A 124 -4.08 -2.81 4.08
C THR A 124 -2.92 -2.16 3.32
N SER A 125 -1.78 -2.84 3.31
CA SER A 125 -0.62 -2.41 2.53
C SER A 125 -0.79 -2.75 1.05
N ALA A 126 -0.03 -2.06 0.20
CA ALA A 126 0.04 -2.42 -1.22
C ALA A 126 0.49 -3.87 -1.40
N PHE A 127 -0.18 -4.60 -2.28
CA PHE A 127 0.13 -5.98 -2.59
C PHE A 127 0.09 -6.21 -4.11
N TYR A 128 0.99 -7.04 -4.58
CA TYR A 128 1.06 -7.42 -5.98
C TYR A 128 0.09 -8.56 -6.28
N SER A 129 -0.83 -8.35 -7.21
CA SER A 129 -1.79 -9.37 -7.63
C SER A 129 -1.97 -9.38 -9.16
N PRO A 130 -1.43 -10.38 -9.86
CA PRO A 130 -1.63 -10.52 -11.32
C PRO A 130 -3.10 -10.57 -11.72
N ILE A 131 -3.98 -11.11 -10.87
CA ILE A 131 -5.42 -11.19 -11.12
C ILE A 131 -6.03 -9.77 -11.14
N LEU A 132 -5.70 -8.94 -10.16
CA LEU A 132 -6.17 -7.55 -10.11
C LEU A 132 -5.56 -6.73 -11.24
N LEU A 133 -4.27 -6.93 -11.56
CA LEU A 133 -3.64 -6.25 -12.69
C LEU A 133 -4.28 -6.61 -14.02
N ASN A 134 -4.68 -7.88 -14.22
CA ASN A 134 -5.43 -8.27 -15.40
C ASN A 134 -6.83 -7.62 -15.48
N LEU A 135 -7.50 -7.44 -14.34
CA LEU A 135 -8.76 -6.72 -14.30
C LEU A 135 -8.59 -5.25 -14.67
N VAL A 136 -7.55 -4.62 -14.13
CA VAL A 136 -7.21 -3.22 -14.41
C VAL A 136 -6.78 -3.04 -15.87
N GLU A 137 -5.99 -3.96 -16.43
CA GLU A 137 -5.60 -3.94 -17.86
C GLU A 137 -6.81 -3.98 -18.79
N LYS A 138 -7.89 -4.64 -18.39
CA LYS A 138 -9.17 -4.67 -19.11
C LYS A 138 -10.04 -3.42 -18.90
N GLY A 139 -9.52 -2.37 -18.28
CA GLY A 139 -10.17 -1.08 -18.11
C GLY A 139 -10.90 -0.88 -16.78
N ALA A 140 -10.82 -1.82 -15.83
CA ALA A 140 -11.35 -1.58 -14.50
C ALA A 140 -10.41 -0.68 -13.67
N VAL A 141 -10.98 -0.03 -12.66
CA VAL A 141 -10.24 0.70 -11.63
C VAL A 141 -10.33 -0.09 -10.33
N PHE A 142 -9.20 -0.39 -9.71
CA PHE A 142 -9.16 -1.01 -8.40
C PHE A 142 -8.85 0.03 -7.33
N VAL A 143 -9.70 0.09 -6.31
CA VAL A 143 -9.63 1.10 -5.26
C VAL A 143 -9.57 0.43 -3.89
N VAL A 144 -8.62 0.85 -3.07
CA VAL A 144 -8.52 0.44 -1.66
C VAL A 144 -8.81 1.65 -0.78
N ALA A 145 -9.92 1.62 -0.08
CA ALA A 145 -10.26 2.59 0.95
C ALA A 145 -9.66 2.13 2.28
N HIS A 146 -8.73 2.89 2.83
CA HIS A 146 -8.09 2.64 4.11
C HIS A 146 -8.97 3.14 5.25
N VAL A 147 -10.11 2.48 5.40
CA VAL A 147 -11.21 2.89 6.28
C VAL A 147 -10.88 2.73 7.76
N ARG A 148 -11.55 3.49 8.62
CA ARG A 148 -11.43 3.36 10.08
C ARG A 148 -11.73 1.94 10.57
N GLY A 149 -11.04 1.54 11.63
CA GLY A 149 -10.98 0.16 12.14
C GLY A 149 -9.74 -0.59 11.70
N GLY A 150 -9.04 -0.11 10.65
CA GLY A 150 -7.69 -0.50 10.28
C GLY A 150 -6.62 0.19 11.13
N GLY A 151 -5.35 -0.04 10.83
CA GLY A 151 -4.20 0.51 11.55
C GLY A 151 -3.45 1.63 10.83
N GLU A 152 -3.94 2.09 9.68
CA GLU A 152 -3.22 2.96 8.75
C GLU A 152 -2.77 4.29 9.36
N LYS A 153 -3.58 4.84 10.28
CA LYS A 153 -3.26 6.06 11.03
C LYS A 153 -3.03 5.80 12.54
N GLY A 154 -2.71 4.55 12.90
CA GLY A 154 -2.43 4.17 14.28
C GLY A 154 -3.67 3.78 15.09
N GLU A 155 -3.51 3.74 16.43
CA GLU A 155 -4.51 3.22 17.36
C GLU A 155 -5.83 4.01 17.33
N ASP A 156 -5.77 5.33 17.25
CA ASP A 156 -6.97 6.17 17.18
C ASP A 156 -7.81 5.86 15.93
N TRP A 157 -7.15 5.53 14.82
CA TRP A 157 -7.82 5.12 13.59
C TRP A 157 -8.52 3.78 13.75
N HIS A 158 -7.88 2.85 14.45
CA HIS A 158 -8.46 1.56 14.80
C HIS A 158 -9.67 1.75 15.70
N MET A 159 -9.54 2.48 16.78
CA MET A 159 -10.61 2.68 17.76
C MET A 159 -11.80 3.46 17.19
N ALA A 160 -11.57 4.34 16.22
CA ALA A 160 -12.63 5.07 15.52
C ALA A 160 -13.49 4.19 14.57
N GLY A 161 -13.13 2.91 14.38
CA GLY A 161 -13.89 1.91 13.62
C GLY A 161 -14.09 0.60 14.39
N PHE A 162 -14.06 0.64 15.74
CA PHE A 162 -14.14 -0.54 16.60
C PHE A 162 -15.40 -0.54 17.46
N LYS A 163 -16.03 -1.73 17.66
CA LYS A 163 -17.24 -1.89 18.48
C LYS A 163 -18.33 -0.88 18.10
N GLN A 164 -18.65 0.04 19.01
CA GLN A 164 -19.75 1.01 18.85
C GLN A 164 -19.48 2.04 17.73
N THR A 165 -18.20 2.30 17.42
CA THR A 165 -17.79 3.17 16.32
C THR A 165 -17.67 2.43 14.98
N LYS A 166 -17.92 1.12 14.94
CA LYS A 166 -17.85 0.28 13.74
C LYS A 166 -18.63 0.81 12.54
N PRO A 167 -19.77 1.51 12.71
CA PRO A 167 -20.46 2.17 11.59
C PRO A 167 -19.57 3.12 10.76
N ASN A 168 -18.54 3.70 11.34
CA ASN A 168 -17.63 4.56 10.59
C ASN A 168 -16.87 3.82 9.48
N THR A 169 -16.57 2.54 9.66
CA THR A 169 -15.88 1.72 8.64
C THR A 169 -16.64 1.71 7.31
N TRP A 170 -17.94 1.39 7.32
CA TRP A 170 -18.72 1.36 6.06
C TRP A 170 -19.20 2.73 5.62
N LYS A 171 -19.32 3.70 6.51
CA LYS A 171 -19.58 5.09 6.12
C LYS A 171 -18.37 5.67 5.36
N ASP A 172 -17.14 5.34 5.78
CA ASP A 172 -15.92 5.70 5.07
C ASP A 172 -15.89 5.07 3.67
N LEU A 173 -16.27 3.80 3.57
CA LEU A 173 -16.36 3.11 2.27
C LEU A 173 -17.40 3.78 1.36
N ASN A 174 -18.58 4.10 1.90
CA ASN A 174 -19.63 4.80 1.16
C ASN A 174 -19.18 6.21 0.72
N SER A 175 -18.48 6.95 1.59
CA SER A 175 -17.92 8.26 1.23
C SER A 175 -16.90 8.14 0.09
N THR A 176 -16.09 7.07 0.12
CA THR A 176 -15.14 6.79 -0.97
C THR A 176 -15.87 6.48 -2.28
N ALA A 177 -16.91 5.65 -2.23
CA ALA A 177 -17.71 5.34 -3.41
C ALA A 177 -18.39 6.60 -3.99
N GLN A 178 -18.96 7.44 -3.14
CA GLN A 178 -19.56 8.70 -3.59
C GLN A 178 -18.52 9.64 -4.22
N TRP A 179 -17.34 9.75 -3.60
CA TRP A 179 -16.25 10.55 -4.15
C TRP A 179 -15.81 10.06 -5.54
N LEU A 180 -15.77 8.74 -5.76
CA LEU A 180 -15.44 8.16 -7.07
C LEU A 180 -16.49 8.52 -8.14
N ILE A 181 -17.76 8.57 -7.76
CA ILE A 181 -18.86 9.02 -8.64
C ILE A 181 -18.71 10.51 -8.94
N ASP A 182 -18.53 11.34 -7.92
CA ASP A 182 -18.43 12.81 -8.05
C ASP A 182 -17.19 13.24 -8.87
N ASN A 183 -16.16 12.39 -8.93
CA ASN A 183 -14.93 12.61 -9.70
C ASN A 183 -14.89 11.81 -11.01
N GLU A 184 -16.05 11.39 -11.54
CA GLU A 184 -16.24 10.78 -12.86
C GLU A 184 -15.48 9.45 -13.08
N TYR A 185 -15.04 8.77 -12.01
CA TYR A 185 -14.46 7.42 -12.14
C TYR A 185 -15.52 6.41 -12.55
N THR A 186 -16.74 6.54 -12.04
CA THR A 186 -17.85 5.61 -12.27
C THR A 186 -19.20 6.31 -12.09
N SER A 187 -20.27 5.58 -12.27
CA SER A 187 -21.65 5.99 -11.96
C SER A 187 -22.29 4.99 -10.98
N PRO A 188 -23.43 5.34 -10.36
CA PRO A 188 -24.21 4.43 -9.50
C PRO A 188 -24.61 3.14 -10.21
#